data_5ef5bffa1f55c68e81197f882dbecddd
#
_entry.id   5ef5bffa1f55c68e81197f882dbecddd
#
_cell.length_a   1.000
_cell.length_b   1.000
_cell.length_c   1.000
_cell.angle_alpha   90.00
_cell.angle_beta   90.00
_cell.angle_gamma   90.00
#
_symmetry.space_group_name_H-M   'P 1'
#
loop_
_entity.id
_entity.type
_entity.pdbx_description
1 polymer ?
#
loop_
_entity_poly.entity_id
_entity_poly.type
_entity_poly.pdbx_seq_one_letter_code
_entity_poly.pdbx_strand_id
1 'polypeptide(L)'
;MSFDQDDYLCAMLFRKLLIPLVCLMLWGCEESSLYQKVVFMPNHSWGYKNVANFDFRISDTAARYRVFFVLRHTDAYEYNNIWIKMSSKLPGDSIWRNDRFNIPLANEKGWLGTGMDDLYDHRVLLYPQPVAFIQPGNYTLEVRQDMRVDPLPHIMNVGLRLEKVQ
;
A
#
# COMPACT_ATOMS: atom_id res chain seq x y z
N MET A 1 19.58 33.62 -54.00
CA MET A 1 18.88 32.61 -53.18
C MET A 1 19.03 33.12 -51.75
N SER A 2 18.10 33.93 -51.31
CA SER A 2 18.07 34.50 -49.95
C SER A 2 17.42 33.41 -49.05
N PHE A 3 18.21 32.78 -48.24
CA PHE A 3 17.67 31.89 -47.20
C PHE A 3 17.09 32.77 -46.11
N ASP A 4 15.83 32.57 -45.82
CA ASP A 4 14.98 33.35 -44.94
C ASP A 4 15.49 33.26 -43.49
N GLN A 5 16.03 34.38 -42.98
CA GLN A 5 16.58 34.52 -41.64
C GLN A 5 15.46 34.38 -40.55
N ASP A 6 14.22 34.54 -40.95
CA ASP A 6 13.04 34.50 -40.10
C ASP A 6 12.68 33.06 -39.68
N ASP A 7 12.97 32.06 -40.52
CA ASP A 7 12.75 30.66 -40.22
C ASP A 7 13.67 30.14 -39.09
N TYR A 8 14.90 30.59 -39.03
CA TYR A 8 15.83 30.21 -37.95
C TYR A 8 15.44 30.85 -36.61
N LEU A 9 14.93 32.08 -36.64
CA LEU A 9 14.51 32.78 -35.43
C LEU A 9 13.28 32.12 -34.82
N CYS A 10 12.32 31.71 -35.65
CA CYS A 10 11.12 31.01 -35.24
C CYS A 10 11.44 29.61 -34.65
N ALA A 11 12.34 28.84 -35.29
CA ALA A 11 12.79 27.55 -34.80
C ALA A 11 13.55 27.63 -33.46
N MET A 12 14.39 28.70 -33.29
CA MET A 12 15.09 28.94 -32.02
C MET A 12 14.14 29.33 -30.88
N LEU A 13 13.13 30.13 -31.13
CA LEU A 13 12.12 30.52 -30.17
C LEU A 13 11.25 29.31 -29.75
N PHE A 14 10.83 28.49 -30.71
CA PHE A 14 10.11 27.24 -30.43
C PHE A 14 10.92 26.27 -29.57
N ARG A 15 12.22 26.10 -29.87
CA ARG A 15 13.11 25.23 -29.12
C ARG A 15 13.39 25.75 -27.70
N LYS A 16 13.48 27.09 -27.51
CA LYS A 16 13.64 27.71 -26.18
C LYS A 16 12.35 27.63 -25.33
N LEU A 17 11.18 27.59 -25.95
CA LEU A 17 9.89 27.48 -25.27
C LEU A 17 9.53 26.03 -24.94
N LEU A 18 9.95 25.06 -25.78
CA LEU A 18 9.66 23.63 -25.59
C LEU A 18 10.42 23.03 -24.40
N ILE A 19 11.66 23.48 -24.15
CA ILE A 19 12.51 22.96 -23.07
C ILE A 19 11.91 23.23 -21.69
N PRO A 20 11.46 24.43 -21.32
CA PRO A 20 10.84 24.66 -20.01
C PRO A 20 9.47 23.97 -19.88
N LEU A 21 8.72 23.79 -20.97
CA LEU A 21 7.43 23.09 -20.95
C LEU A 21 7.62 21.59 -20.67
N VAL A 22 8.65 20.97 -21.23
CA VAL A 22 9.00 19.56 -20.96
C VAL A 22 9.53 19.38 -19.51
N CYS A 23 10.30 20.35 -18.99
CA CYS A 23 10.76 20.31 -17.60
C CYS A 23 9.62 20.44 -16.57
N LEU A 24 8.55 21.16 -16.89
CA LEU A 24 7.36 21.28 -16.02
C LEU A 24 6.55 19.96 -15.92
N MET A 25 6.63 19.10 -16.93
CA MET A 25 5.97 17.79 -16.93
C MET A 25 6.70 16.72 -16.10
N LEU A 26 7.93 16.98 -15.65
CA LEU A 26 8.72 16.03 -14.84
C LEU A 26 8.52 16.18 -13.32
N TRP A 27 7.64 17.09 -12.87
CA TRP A 27 7.21 17.10 -11.48
C TRP A 27 6.24 15.93 -11.27
N GLY A 28 6.85 14.74 -11.17
CA GLY A 28 6.14 13.51 -10.89
C GLY A 28 5.45 13.59 -9.54
N CYS A 29 4.27 13.00 -9.49
CA CYS A 29 3.51 12.78 -8.28
C CYS A 29 4.41 12.10 -7.25
N GLU A 30 4.79 12.79 -6.18
CA GLU A 30 5.50 12.20 -5.05
C GLU A 30 4.53 11.23 -4.37
N GLU A 31 4.82 9.94 -4.46
CA GLU A 31 3.99 8.91 -3.82
C GLU A 31 4.09 9.10 -2.30
N SER A 32 2.98 9.49 -1.68
CA SER A 32 2.92 9.83 -0.24
C SER A 32 3.11 8.63 0.70
N SER A 33 3.55 7.48 0.19
CA SER A 33 3.77 6.30 1.01
C SER A 33 5.09 6.41 1.77
N LEU A 34 4.99 6.46 3.11
CA LEU A 34 6.16 6.36 3.98
C LEU A 34 6.76 4.94 3.97
N TYR A 35 5.91 3.93 3.85
CA TYR A 35 6.29 2.53 3.95
C TYR A 35 5.30 1.67 3.17
N GLN A 36 5.83 0.71 2.44
CA GLN A 36 5.06 -0.38 1.86
C GLN A 36 5.91 -1.65 1.82
N LYS A 37 5.34 -2.74 2.32
CA LYS A 37 5.95 -4.07 2.23
C LYS A 37 4.87 -5.10 1.98
N VAL A 38 5.20 -6.08 1.15
CA VAL A 38 4.35 -7.23 0.81
C VAL A 38 5.11 -8.51 1.15
N VAL A 39 4.41 -9.46 1.74
CA VAL A 39 4.91 -10.81 2.08
C VAL A 39 4.14 -11.82 1.25
N PHE A 40 4.85 -12.63 0.47
CA PHE A 40 4.25 -13.67 -0.35
C PHE A 40 3.91 -14.89 0.50
N MET A 41 2.74 -15.48 0.24
CA MET A 41 2.29 -16.69 0.93
C MET A 41 2.75 -17.93 0.17
N PRO A 42 3.41 -18.88 0.85
CA PRO A 42 3.85 -20.13 0.22
C PRO A 42 2.67 -20.89 -0.40
N ASN A 43 2.84 -21.36 -1.64
CA ASN A 43 1.84 -22.12 -2.37
C ASN A 43 0.45 -21.44 -2.43
N HIS A 44 0.42 -20.11 -2.45
CA HIS A 44 -0.80 -19.30 -2.40
C HIS A 44 -1.73 -19.70 -1.24
N SER A 45 -1.15 -19.99 -0.08
CA SER A 45 -1.88 -20.48 1.08
C SER A 45 -1.35 -19.87 2.37
N TRP A 46 -2.23 -19.20 3.11
CA TRP A 46 -1.84 -18.47 4.32
C TRP A 46 -2.17 -19.27 5.57
N GLY A 47 -1.17 -19.97 6.12
CA GLY A 47 -1.31 -20.71 7.37
C GLY A 47 -1.17 -19.82 8.61
N TYR A 48 -1.73 -20.23 9.74
CA TYR A 48 -1.61 -19.54 11.05
C TYR A 48 -0.15 -19.29 11.45
N LYS A 49 0.76 -20.19 11.05
CA LYS A 49 2.20 -20.07 11.35
C LYS A 49 2.92 -19.08 10.44
N ASN A 50 2.32 -18.73 9.30
CA ASN A 50 2.91 -17.80 8.33
C ASN A 50 2.59 -16.36 8.72
N VAL A 51 3.32 -15.84 9.70
CA VAL A 51 3.14 -14.47 10.20
C VAL A 51 3.74 -13.49 9.20
N ALA A 52 2.96 -12.53 8.76
CA ALA A 52 3.46 -11.42 7.96
C ALA A 52 4.03 -10.34 8.88
N ASN A 53 5.35 -10.12 8.81
CA ASN A 53 6.09 -9.20 9.67
C ASN A 53 6.44 -7.92 8.92
N PHE A 54 6.17 -6.78 9.56
CA PHE A 54 6.36 -5.44 9.02
C PHE A 54 7.09 -4.58 10.03
N ASP A 55 8.35 -4.24 9.72
CA ASP A 55 9.19 -3.36 10.52
C ASP A 55 9.37 -2.04 9.78
N PHE A 56 9.07 -0.92 10.43
CA PHE A 56 9.21 0.42 9.88
C PHE A 56 9.64 1.41 10.95
N ARG A 57 10.22 2.52 10.49
CA ARG A 57 10.69 3.58 11.39
C ARG A 57 9.82 4.82 11.25
N ILE A 58 9.37 5.33 12.39
CA ILE A 58 8.71 6.63 12.51
C ILE A 58 9.73 7.63 13.05
N SER A 59 9.91 8.74 12.33
CA SER A 59 10.71 9.88 12.75
C SER A 59 9.86 11.10 13.11
N ASP A 60 8.73 11.27 12.43
CA ASP A 60 7.82 12.41 12.63
C ASP A 60 6.60 11.95 13.44
N THR A 61 6.61 12.31 14.73
CA THR A 61 5.51 11.97 15.66
C THR A 61 4.40 13.04 15.69
N ALA A 62 4.60 14.19 15.06
CA ALA A 62 3.57 15.21 14.90
C ALA A 62 2.59 14.85 13.78
N ALA A 63 3.05 14.09 12.80
CA ALA A 63 2.23 13.64 11.68
C ALA A 63 1.20 12.59 12.09
N ARG A 64 0.17 12.48 11.26
CA ARG A 64 -0.83 11.40 11.29
C ARG A 64 -0.58 10.46 10.10
N TYR A 65 -0.98 9.20 10.28
CA TYR A 65 -0.72 8.16 9.28
C TYR A 65 -1.97 7.34 8.99
N ARG A 66 -2.25 7.10 7.72
CA ARG A 66 -3.22 6.11 7.28
C ARG A 66 -2.54 4.76 7.19
N VAL A 67 -3.16 3.73 7.78
CA VAL A 67 -2.65 2.37 7.79
C VAL A 67 -3.53 1.51 6.90
N PHE A 68 -2.97 0.97 5.83
CA PHE A 68 -3.67 0.13 4.88
C PHE A 68 -3.18 -1.31 4.99
N PHE A 69 -4.12 -2.21 5.03
CA PHE A 69 -3.91 -3.62 4.75
C PHE A 69 -3.98 -3.85 3.25
N VAL A 70 -3.01 -4.59 2.73
CA VAL A 70 -2.96 -4.96 1.31
C VAL A 70 -3.08 -6.47 1.21
N LEU A 71 -3.94 -6.94 0.31
CA LEU A 71 -4.19 -8.36 0.09
C LEU A 71 -4.30 -8.62 -1.41
N ARG A 72 -3.64 -9.67 -1.89
CA ARG A 72 -3.90 -10.25 -3.21
C ARG A 72 -4.38 -11.68 -3.06
N HIS A 73 -5.50 -12.00 -3.71
CA HIS A 73 -6.06 -13.34 -3.78
C HIS A 73 -6.49 -13.69 -5.21
N THR A 74 -6.72 -14.97 -5.47
CA THR A 74 -7.32 -15.40 -6.74
C THR A 74 -8.85 -15.35 -6.66
N ASP A 75 -9.53 -15.40 -7.80
CA ASP A 75 -11.00 -15.46 -7.89
C ASP A 75 -11.60 -16.70 -7.21
N ALA A 76 -10.80 -17.77 -7.04
CA ALA A 76 -11.17 -18.99 -6.34
C ALA A 76 -11.23 -18.85 -4.80
N TYR A 77 -10.96 -17.66 -4.24
CA TYR A 77 -11.14 -17.43 -2.80
C TYR A 77 -12.63 -17.54 -2.41
N GLU A 78 -12.94 -18.38 -1.44
CA GLU A 78 -14.33 -18.83 -1.19
C GLU A 78 -15.16 -17.90 -0.27
N TYR A 79 -14.53 -16.86 0.31
CA TYR A 79 -15.17 -16.00 1.32
C TYR A 79 -15.32 -14.58 0.83
N ASN A 80 -16.41 -13.91 1.23
CA ASN A 80 -16.64 -12.49 0.92
C ASN A 80 -15.91 -11.53 1.88
N ASN A 81 -15.21 -12.06 2.88
CA ASN A 81 -14.42 -11.29 3.85
C ASN A 81 -13.17 -12.05 4.28
N ILE A 82 -12.30 -11.36 5.00
CA ILE A 82 -11.19 -11.98 5.72
C ILE A 82 -11.09 -11.40 7.13
N TRP A 83 -10.96 -12.28 8.11
CA TRP A 83 -10.59 -11.90 9.46
C TRP A 83 -9.08 -11.94 9.62
N ILE A 84 -8.53 -10.85 10.16
CA ILE A 84 -7.11 -10.76 10.51
C ILE A 84 -6.93 -10.32 11.94
N LYS A 85 -5.85 -10.77 12.55
CA LYS A 85 -5.32 -10.27 13.82
C LYS A 85 -4.02 -9.53 13.54
N MET A 86 -3.95 -8.28 13.97
CA MET A 86 -2.75 -7.47 13.90
C MET A 86 -2.20 -7.27 15.30
N SER A 87 -0.93 -7.61 15.49
CA SER A 87 -0.21 -7.39 16.74
C SER A 87 0.81 -6.29 16.51
N SER A 88 0.84 -5.27 17.35
CA SER A 88 1.76 -4.15 17.24
C SER A 88 2.65 -4.03 18.47
N LYS A 89 3.92 -3.68 18.25
CA LYS A 89 4.90 -3.42 19.29
C LYS A 89 5.54 -2.05 19.07
N LEU A 90 5.55 -1.23 20.13
CA LEU A 90 6.11 0.11 20.11
C LEU A 90 7.64 0.07 20.26
N PRO A 91 8.35 1.15 19.87
CA PRO A 91 9.78 1.29 20.11
C PRO A 91 10.14 1.10 21.58
N GLY A 92 11.11 0.20 21.87
CA GLY A 92 11.57 -0.05 23.24
C GLY A 92 10.59 -0.81 24.15
N ASP A 93 9.38 -1.12 23.69
CA ASP A 93 8.39 -1.87 24.45
C ASP A 93 8.57 -3.40 24.23
N SER A 94 8.24 -4.19 25.26
CA SER A 94 8.14 -5.65 25.15
C SER A 94 6.69 -6.13 25.01
N ILE A 95 5.72 -5.24 25.16
CA ILE A 95 4.28 -5.56 25.19
C ILE A 95 3.69 -5.51 23.79
N TRP A 96 2.99 -6.59 23.42
CA TRP A 96 2.22 -6.67 22.20
C TRP A 96 0.78 -6.18 22.43
N ARG A 97 0.30 -5.28 21.58
CA ARG A 97 -1.09 -4.84 21.50
C ARG A 97 -1.75 -5.51 20.31
N ASN A 98 -2.99 -5.96 20.47
CA ASN A 98 -3.68 -6.76 19.47
C ASN A 98 -4.98 -6.08 19.05
N ASP A 99 -5.15 -5.95 17.74
CA ASP A 99 -6.39 -5.53 17.09
C ASP A 99 -6.90 -6.64 16.18
N ARG A 100 -8.21 -6.74 16.02
CA ARG A 100 -8.86 -7.72 15.15
C ARG A 100 -9.73 -6.99 14.13
N PHE A 101 -9.59 -7.33 12.86
CA PHE A 101 -10.32 -6.68 11.78
C PHE A 101 -11.12 -7.71 10.99
N ASN A 102 -12.38 -7.38 10.69
CA ASN A 102 -13.18 -8.04 9.67
C ASN A 102 -13.15 -7.16 8.42
N ILE A 103 -12.52 -7.65 7.37
CA ILE A 103 -12.29 -6.90 6.14
C ILE A 103 -13.19 -7.47 5.05
N PRO A 104 -14.19 -6.71 4.56
CA PRO A 104 -15.00 -7.13 3.44
C PRO A 104 -14.15 -7.12 2.16
N LEU A 105 -14.22 -8.20 1.37
CA LEU A 105 -13.53 -8.37 0.11
C LEU A 105 -14.49 -8.42 -1.08
N ALA A 106 -15.77 -8.78 -0.84
CA ALA A 106 -16.81 -8.83 -1.86
C ALA A 106 -18.15 -8.33 -1.33
N ASN A 107 -19.01 -7.94 -2.24
CA ASN A 107 -20.43 -7.63 -2.00
C ASN A 107 -21.31 -8.27 -3.10
N GLU A 108 -22.60 -7.92 -3.16
CA GLU A 108 -23.55 -8.43 -4.15
C GLU A 108 -23.15 -8.14 -5.61
N LYS A 109 -22.28 -7.17 -5.85
CA LYS A 109 -21.78 -6.79 -7.19
C LYS A 109 -20.46 -7.49 -7.56
N GLY A 110 -19.88 -8.28 -6.63
CA GLY A 110 -18.60 -8.98 -6.81
C GLY A 110 -17.49 -8.48 -5.89
N TRP A 111 -16.26 -8.71 -6.30
CA TRP A 111 -15.06 -8.32 -5.54
C TRP A 111 -14.90 -6.81 -5.47
N LEU A 112 -14.55 -6.30 -4.28
CA LEU A 112 -14.35 -4.86 -4.00
C LEU A 112 -12.96 -4.36 -4.42
N GLY A 113 -12.02 -5.28 -4.67
CA GLY A 113 -10.67 -4.97 -5.11
C GLY A 113 -10.55 -4.61 -6.58
N THR A 114 -9.36 -4.22 -7.00
CA THR A 114 -9.02 -4.05 -8.41
C THR A 114 -8.70 -5.41 -9.00
N GLY A 115 -9.50 -5.86 -9.98
CA GLY A 115 -9.31 -7.13 -10.67
C GLY A 115 -8.44 -7.00 -11.91
N MET A 116 -7.62 -8.02 -12.16
CA MET A 116 -6.91 -8.27 -13.41
C MET A 116 -6.89 -9.77 -13.64
N ASP A 117 -7.60 -10.21 -14.67
CA ASP A 117 -7.87 -11.63 -14.96
C ASP A 117 -8.53 -12.33 -13.76
N ASP A 118 -7.88 -13.34 -13.18
CA ASP A 118 -8.31 -14.12 -12.02
C ASP A 118 -7.72 -13.61 -10.68
N LEU A 119 -7.08 -12.43 -10.67
CA LEU A 119 -6.42 -11.86 -9.50
C LEU A 119 -7.13 -10.59 -9.01
N TYR A 120 -7.25 -10.46 -7.70
CA TYR A 120 -7.86 -9.31 -7.06
C TYR A 120 -6.94 -8.69 -6.02
N ASP A 121 -6.65 -7.39 -6.19
CA ASP A 121 -5.86 -6.57 -5.27
C ASP A 121 -6.78 -5.73 -4.40
N HIS A 122 -6.63 -5.85 -3.11
CA HIS A 122 -7.34 -5.04 -2.13
C HIS A 122 -6.37 -4.14 -1.38
N ARG A 123 -6.73 -2.86 -1.24
CA ARG A 123 -6.07 -1.91 -0.35
C ARG A 123 -7.12 -1.31 0.58
N VAL A 124 -7.16 -1.78 1.80
CA VAL A 124 -8.22 -1.48 2.76
C VAL A 124 -7.67 -0.68 3.92
N LEU A 125 -8.27 0.48 4.20
CA LEU A 125 -7.94 1.30 5.35
C LEU A 125 -8.37 0.58 6.63
N LEU A 126 -7.42 0.35 7.56
CA LEU A 126 -7.69 -0.38 8.79
C LEU A 126 -8.38 0.46 9.86
N TYR A 127 -8.03 1.73 9.95
CA TYR A 127 -8.59 2.63 10.94
C TYR A 127 -9.33 3.79 10.26
N PRO A 128 -10.58 4.09 10.65
CA PRO A 128 -11.36 5.19 10.03
C PRO A 128 -10.67 6.55 10.14
N GLN A 129 -9.92 6.78 11.23
CA GLN A 129 -9.16 8.01 11.46
C GLN A 129 -7.65 7.73 11.34
N PRO A 130 -6.88 8.71 10.85
CA PRO A 130 -5.43 8.59 10.82
C PRO A 130 -4.84 8.38 12.21
N VAL A 131 -3.91 7.44 12.32
CA VAL A 131 -3.24 7.03 13.57
C VAL A 131 -2.08 7.95 13.89
N ALA A 132 -1.89 8.27 15.17
CA ALA A 132 -0.68 8.92 15.68
C ALA A 132 0.30 7.89 16.22
N PHE A 133 1.54 7.94 15.76
CA PHE A 133 2.64 7.21 16.37
C PHE A 133 3.35 8.14 17.35
N ILE A 134 3.11 7.94 18.66
CA ILE A 134 3.50 8.88 19.72
C ILE A 134 4.98 8.85 20.11
N GLN A 135 5.71 7.83 19.66
CA GLN A 135 7.14 7.67 19.95
C GLN A 135 7.93 7.56 18.67
N PRO A 136 9.06 8.26 18.53
CA PRO A 136 9.95 8.02 17.39
C PRO A 136 10.69 6.71 17.58
N GLY A 137 10.97 5.99 16.49
CA GLY A 137 11.72 4.74 16.54
C GLY A 137 11.16 3.64 15.66
N ASN A 138 11.61 2.42 15.90
CA ASN A 138 11.23 1.25 15.13
C ASN A 138 9.98 0.62 15.71
N TYR A 139 8.96 0.46 14.87
CA TYR A 139 7.73 -0.25 15.14
C TYR A 139 7.76 -1.62 14.46
N THR A 140 7.23 -2.63 15.12
CA THR A 140 6.98 -3.94 14.55
C THR A 140 5.48 -4.21 14.53
N LEU A 141 4.96 -4.61 13.38
CA LEU A 141 3.60 -5.07 13.20
C LEU A 141 3.62 -6.50 12.66
N GLU A 142 2.85 -7.39 13.28
CA GLU A 142 2.61 -8.75 12.82
C GLU A 142 1.16 -8.88 12.39
N VAL A 143 0.93 -9.47 11.21
CA VAL A 143 -0.41 -9.77 10.74
C VAL A 143 -0.55 -11.27 10.54
N ARG A 144 -1.64 -11.83 11.07
CA ARG A 144 -2.03 -13.24 10.96
C ARG A 144 -3.46 -13.34 10.46
N GLN A 145 -3.75 -14.34 9.65
CA GLN A 145 -5.14 -14.66 9.35
C GLN A 145 -5.83 -15.20 10.63
N ASP A 146 -7.13 -14.89 10.78
CA ASP A 146 -7.97 -15.31 11.92
C ASP A 146 -9.29 -15.91 11.43
N MET A 147 -9.20 -16.64 10.30
CA MET A 147 -10.30 -17.42 9.73
C MET A 147 -10.38 -18.79 10.43
N ARG A 148 -11.45 -19.54 10.19
CA ARG A 148 -11.62 -20.89 10.74
C ARG A 148 -10.88 -21.98 9.96
N VAL A 149 -10.39 -21.64 8.77
CA VAL A 149 -9.68 -22.56 7.87
C VAL A 149 -8.18 -22.31 7.96
N ASP A 150 -7.40 -23.37 8.11
CA ASP A 150 -5.93 -23.32 8.17
C ASP A 150 -5.32 -24.51 7.41
N PRO A 151 -4.51 -24.27 6.40
CA PRO A 151 -4.18 -22.96 5.82
C PRO A 151 -5.32 -22.38 4.99
N LEU A 152 -5.44 -21.05 4.94
CA LEU A 152 -6.40 -20.32 4.13
C LEU A 152 -5.93 -20.31 2.67
N PRO A 153 -6.61 -21.01 1.74
CA PRO A 153 -6.16 -21.12 0.37
C PRO A 153 -6.41 -19.84 -0.44
N HIS A 154 -5.80 -19.75 -1.61
CA HIS A 154 -6.01 -18.70 -2.60
C HIS A 154 -5.51 -17.30 -2.19
N ILE A 155 -4.73 -17.19 -1.12
CA ILE A 155 -4.06 -15.95 -0.71
C ILE A 155 -2.63 -15.95 -1.26
N MET A 156 -2.35 -15.02 -2.15
CA MET A 156 -1.05 -14.90 -2.81
C MET A 156 -0.06 -14.09 -2.01
N ASN A 157 -0.50 -12.93 -1.51
CA ASN A 157 0.34 -12.07 -0.68
C ASN A 157 -0.49 -11.22 0.27
N VAL A 158 0.20 -10.75 1.31
CA VAL A 158 -0.33 -9.87 2.35
C VAL A 158 0.65 -8.73 2.55
N GLY A 159 0.16 -7.52 2.70
CA GLY A 159 0.99 -6.34 2.83
C GLY A 159 0.48 -5.32 3.81
N LEU A 160 1.38 -4.42 4.16
CA LEU A 160 1.10 -3.22 4.93
C LEU A 160 1.60 -2.00 4.18
N ARG A 161 0.79 -0.95 4.14
CA ARG A 161 1.16 0.35 3.59
C ARG A 161 0.82 1.45 4.58
N LEU A 162 1.76 2.38 4.77
CA LEU A 162 1.62 3.57 5.59
C LEU A 162 1.73 4.81 4.72
N GLU A 163 0.73 5.67 4.82
CA GLU A 163 0.72 6.97 4.14
C GLU A 163 0.69 8.08 5.18
N LYS A 164 1.59 9.04 5.05
CA LYS A 164 1.58 10.24 5.86
C LYS A 164 0.41 11.15 5.42
N VAL A 165 -0.39 11.61 6.35
CA VAL A 165 -1.44 12.60 6.08
C VAL A 165 -0.79 13.98 6.12
N GLN A 166 -0.99 14.72 5.04
CA GLN A 166 -0.53 16.11 4.93
C GLN A 166 -1.40 17.05 5.79
#